data_a6e8f84604fa58afa762300f80468c9e
#
_entry.id   a6e8f84604fa58afa762300f80468c9e
#
_cell.length_a   1.000
_cell.length_b   1.000
_cell.length_c   1.000
_cell.angle_alpha   90.00
_cell.angle_beta   90.00
_cell.angle_gamma   90.00
#
_symmetry.space_group_name_H-M   'P 1'
#
loop_
_entity.id
_entity.type
_entity.pdbx_description
1 polymer ?
#
loop_
_entity_poly.entity_id
_entity_poly.type
_entity_poly.pdbx_seq_one_letter_code
_entity_poly.pdbx_strand_id
1 'polypeptide(L)'
;MVVKYVLLLGNKEVPEMKLTHSLAAVALSLTAMAAQAEVTGNAAVLSDYNWRGITQTSQDPALQAGIDYAHESGFYLGAWGSNVDFGDCCDENVEIDIYTGFRGGDAVTWDVGLIYYAY
;
A
#
# COMPACT_ATOMS: atom_id res chain seq x y z
N MET A 1 14.67 7.57 -0.38
CA MET A 1 14.83 6.22 0.19
C MET A 1 13.48 5.87 0.79
N VAL A 2 12.70 5.09 0.06
CA VAL A 2 11.36 4.66 0.52
C VAL A 2 11.57 3.49 1.48
N VAL A 3 11.19 3.64 2.74
CA VAL A 3 11.20 2.54 3.70
C VAL A 3 9.89 1.77 3.52
N LYS A 4 9.96 0.62 2.87
CA LYS A 4 8.83 -0.29 2.68
C LYS A 4 8.75 -1.20 3.91
N TYR A 5 7.73 -1.04 4.73
CA TYR A 5 7.40 -2.02 5.75
C TYR A 5 6.47 -3.06 5.15
N VAL A 6 6.99 -4.27 4.92
CA VAL A 6 6.19 -5.43 4.53
C VAL A 6 5.86 -6.20 5.80
N LEU A 7 4.60 -6.21 6.20
CA LEU A 7 4.12 -7.13 7.22
C LEU A 7 3.80 -8.46 6.55
N LEU A 8 4.70 -9.43 6.65
CA LEU A 8 4.45 -10.81 6.25
C LEU A 8 3.57 -11.46 7.33
N LEU A 9 2.28 -11.58 7.07
CA LEU A 9 1.40 -12.41 7.87
C LEU A 9 1.70 -13.88 7.55
N GLY A 10 2.57 -14.49 8.34
CA GLY A 10 2.78 -15.92 8.33
C GLY A 10 1.50 -16.65 8.76
N ASN A 11 1.19 -17.75 8.08
CA ASN A 11 0.09 -18.67 8.37
C ASN A 11 0.02 -19.02 9.86
N LYS A 12 -0.87 -18.35 10.59
CA LYS A 12 -1.44 -18.86 11.85
C LYS A 12 -2.94 -18.86 11.68
N GLU A 13 -3.54 -19.99 11.92
CA GLU A 13 -4.98 -20.21 11.86
C GLU A 13 -5.71 -19.17 12.71
N VAL A 14 -6.52 -18.35 12.06
CA VAL A 14 -7.39 -17.38 12.72
C VAL A 14 -8.74 -18.07 12.93
N PRO A 15 -9.32 -18.04 14.16
CA PRO A 15 -10.63 -18.66 14.40
C PRO A 15 -11.72 -17.99 13.57
N GLU A 16 -12.62 -18.82 13.03
CA GLU A 16 -13.71 -18.42 12.13
C GLU A 16 -14.58 -17.31 12.75
N MET A 17 -14.44 -16.09 12.25
CA MET A 17 -15.47 -15.09 12.34
C MET A 17 -16.37 -15.18 11.10
N LYS A 18 -17.62 -15.58 11.32
CA LYS A 18 -18.67 -15.60 10.29
C LYS A 18 -18.99 -14.15 9.86
N LEU A 19 -18.26 -13.63 8.92
CA LEU A 19 -18.59 -12.39 8.24
C LEU A 19 -19.25 -12.72 6.90
N THR A 20 -20.47 -12.24 6.76
CA THR A 20 -21.43 -12.56 5.69
C THR A 20 -20.88 -12.30 4.28
N HIS A 21 -21.25 -13.16 3.40
CA HIS A 21 -21.09 -13.48 1.98
C HIS A 21 -20.80 -12.36 0.95
N SER A 22 -20.67 -11.10 1.33
CA SER A 22 -20.47 -9.98 0.37
C SER A 22 -18.99 -9.65 0.09
N LEU A 23 -18.06 -10.08 0.94
CA LEU A 23 -16.62 -9.87 0.75
C LEU A 23 -15.95 -10.99 -0.08
N ALA A 24 -16.59 -12.15 -0.18
CA ALA A 24 -16.07 -13.28 -0.95
C ALA A 24 -16.08 -13.05 -2.47
N ALA A 25 -16.97 -12.22 -2.99
CA ALA A 25 -17.10 -11.97 -4.43
C ALA A 25 -15.97 -11.06 -4.99
N VAL A 26 -15.40 -10.17 -4.17
CA VAL A 26 -14.28 -9.29 -4.58
C VAL A 26 -12.96 -10.04 -4.54
N ALA A 27 -12.79 -10.99 -3.62
CA ALA A 27 -11.58 -11.80 -3.54
C ALA A 27 -11.47 -12.82 -4.69
N LEU A 28 -12.60 -13.33 -5.23
CA LEU A 28 -12.59 -14.34 -6.29
C LEU A 28 -12.28 -13.78 -7.68
N SER A 29 -12.50 -12.50 -7.93
CA SER A 29 -12.22 -11.90 -9.25
C SER A 29 -10.74 -11.53 -9.45
N LEU A 30 -9.94 -11.51 -8.40
CA LEU A 30 -8.50 -11.20 -8.45
C LEU A 30 -7.62 -12.45 -8.75
N THR A 31 -8.17 -13.66 -8.62
CA THR A 31 -7.39 -14.89 -8.82
C THR A 31 -7.21 -15.32 -10.28
N ALA A 32 -7.90 -14.71 -11.23
CA ALA A 32 -7.87 -15.12 -12.65
C ALA A 32 -6.71 -14.50 -13.47
N MET A 33 -5.93 -13.56 -12.91
CA MET A 33 -4.76 -12.96 -13.58
C MET A 33 -3.41 -13.48 -13.07
N ALA A 34 -3.41 -14.58 -12.32
CA ALA A 34 -2.29 -15.01 -11.50
C ALA A 34 -1.25 -15.91 -12.19
N ALA A 35 -1.14 -15.90 -13.53
CA ALA A 35 -0.13 -16.77 -14.18
C ALA A 35 1.25 -16.12 -14.34
N GLN A 36 1.38 -14.77 -14.24
CA GLN A 36 2.66 -14.02 -14.39
C GLN A 36 2.69 -12.70 -13.62
N ALA A 37 1.81 -12.51 -12.66
CA ALA A 37 1.73 -11.28 -11.90
C ALA A 37 1.40 -11.55 -10.43
N GLU A 38 2.03 -10.80 -9.54
CA GLU A 38 1.75 -10.84 -8.11
C GLU A 38 0.94 -9.58 -7.74
N VAL A 39 -0.20 -9.80 -7.05
CA VAL A 39 -0.97 -8.73 -6.43
C VAL A 39 -0.84 -8.86 -4.92
N THR A 40 -0.36 -7.83 -4.27
CA THR A 40 -0.21 -7.77 -2.82
C THR A 40 -0.95 -6.58 -2.24
N GLY A 41 -1.48 -6.74 -1.04
CA GLY A 41 -2.12 -5.65 -0.29
C GLY A 41 -1.51 -5.53 1.10
N ASN A 42 -1.56 -4.33 1.66
CA ASN A 42 -1.14 -4.06 3.01
C ASN A 42 -2.12 -3.08 3.69
N ALA A 43 -2.18 -3.16 5.01
CA ALA A 43 -2.86 -2.17 5.83
C ALA A 43 -2.10 -2.03 7.15
N ALA A 44 -2.09 -0.82 7.70
CA ALA A 44 -1.42 -0.50 8.95
C ALA A 44 -2.20 0.54 9.73
N VAL A 45 -2.13 0.44 11.05
CA VAL A 45 -2.56 1.49 11.98
C VAL A 45 -1.30 1.97 12.69
N LEU A 46 -1.05 3.25 12.65
CA LEU A 46 0.08 3.92 13.28
C LEU A 46 -0.43 4.88 14.35
N SER A 47 0.38 5.14 15.36
CA SER A 47 0.06 6.19 16.35
C SER A 47 0.26 7.59 15.80
N ASP A 48 1.06 7.73 14.75
CA ASP A 48 1.36 8.98 14.05
C ASP A 48 1.95 8.65 12.68
N TYR A 49 1.52 9.36 11.64
CA TYR A 49 2.17 9.29 10.33
C TYR A 49 3.30 10.32 10.29
N ASN A 50 4.51 9.85 10.42
CA ASN A 50 5.68 10.72 10.43
C ASN A 50 6.48 10.59 9.13
N TRP A 51 6.59 11.68 8.38
CA TRP A 51 7.36 11.77 7.16
C TRP A 51 8.59 12.65 7.36
N ARG A 52 9.77 12.04 7.28
CA ARG A 52 11.07 12.71 7.44
C ARG A 52 11.18 13.56 8.71
N GLY A 53 10.57 13.12 9.80
CA GLY A 53 10.58 13.80 11.09
C GLY A 53 9.44 14.81 11.28
N ILE A 54 8.51 14.91 10.33
CA ILE A 54 7.35 15.81 10.40
C ILE A 54 6.08 14.96 10.42
N THR A 55 5.23 15.18 11.42
CA THR A 55 3.92 14.53 11.49
C THR A 55 3.04 14.97 10.33
N GLN A 56 2.33 14.00 9.74
CA GLN A 56 1.34 14.22 8.67
C GLN A 56 -0.08 14.08 9.19
N THR A 57 -0.25 13.72 10.47
CA THR A 57 -1.54 13.52 11.12
C THR A 57 -1.66 14.32 12.43
N SER A 58 -0.88 15.40 12.58
CA SER A 58 -0.85 16.23 13.79
C SER A 58 -0.64 15.42 15.10
N GLN A 59 0.10 14.31 15.01
CA GLN A 59 0.36 13.34 16.09
C GLN A 59 -0.86 12.47 16.45
N ASP A 60 -1.88 12.47 15.62
CA ASP A 60 -3.05 11.58 15.74
C ASP A 60 -2.85 10.25 14.98
N PRO A 61 -3.61 9.20 15.31
CA PRO A 61 -3.49 7.92 14.64
C PRO A 61 -3.72 7.97 13.13
N ALA A 62 -2.90 7.25 12.38
CA ALA A 62 -3.03 7.06 10.95
C ALA A 62 -3.51 5.65 10.61
N LEU A 63 -4.48 5.56 9.69
CA LEU A 63 -4.86 4.33 9.00
C LEU A 63 -4.31 4.38 7.58
N GLN A 64 -3.46 3.42 7.25
CA GLN A 64 -2.81 3.33 5.96
C GLN A 64 -3.16 2.02 5.27
N ALA A 65 -3.36 2.07 3.96
CA ALA A 65 -3.58 0.88 3.16
C ALA A 65 -2.94 1.03 1.77
N GLY A 66 -2.56 -0.10 1.17
CA GLY A 66 -1.99 -0.10 -0.16
C GLY A 66 -2.27 -1.39 -0.89
N ILE A 67 -2.20 -1.32 -2.22
CA ILE A 67 -2.27 -2.44 -3.13
C ILE A 67 -1.17 -2.30 -4.17
N ASP A 68 -0.46 -3.38 -4.44
CA ASP A 68 0.64 -3.45 -5.39
C ASP A 68 0.37 -4.55 -6.42
N TYR A 69 0.66 -4.26 -7.66
CA TYR A 69 0.76 -5.20 -8.76
C TYR A 69 2.22 -5.27 -9.22
N ALA A 70 2.78 -6.45 -9.33
CA ALA A 70 4.13 -6.69 -9.83
C ALA A 70 4.10 -7.76 -10.93
N HIS A 71 4.75 -7.48 -12.06
CA HIS A 71 4.89 -8.39 -13.19
C HIS A 71 6.33 -8.90 -13.28
N GLU A 72 6.53 -10.13 -13.80
CA GLU A 72 7.87 -10.73 -13.95
C GLU A 72 8.80 -9.93 -14.87
N SER A 73 8.27 -9.11 -15.78
CA SER A 73 9.08 -8.18 -16.58
C SER A 73 9.78 -7.08 -15.78
N GLY A 74 9.50 -7.00 -14.48
CA GLY A 74 9.95 -5.92 -13.63
C GLY A 74 9.00 -4.73 -13.56
N PHE A 75 7.94 -4.68 -14.40
CA PHE A 75 6.90 -3.66 -14.31
C PHE A 75 6.14 -3.76 -12.98
N TYR A 76 5.84 -2.63 -12.38
CA TYR A 76 4.96 -2.55 -11.22
C TYR A 76 4.03 -1.34 -11.29
N LEU A 77 2.87 -1.48 -10.64
CA LEU A 77 1.89 -0.43 -10.43
C LEU A 77 1.34 -0.59 -9.02
N GLY A 78 1.13 0.51 -8.32
CA GLY A 78 0.53 0.45 -6.99
C GLY A 78 -0.25 1.71 -6.66
N ALA A 79 -1.07 1.57 -5.63
CA ALA A 79 -1.76 2.67 -4.98
C ALA A 79 -1.63 2.52 -3.46
N TRP A 80 -1.46 3.63 -2.79
CA TRP A 80 -1.39 3.70 -1.33
C TRP A 80 -2.21 4.91 -0.86
N GLY A 81 -2.73 4.85 0.35
CA GLY A 81 -3.45 5.95 0.95
C GLY A 81 -3.35 5.97 2.46
N SER A 82 -3.51 7.16 3.01
CA SER A 82 -3.53 7.45 4.45
C SER A 82 -4.48 8.59 4.75
N ASN A 83 -5.06 8.59 5.95
CA ASN A 83 -5.57 9.85 6.46
C ASN A 83 -4.39 10.78 6.78
N VAL A 84 -4.61 12.06 6.58
CA VAL A 84 -3.69 13.14 6.93
C VAL A 84 -4.43 14.24 7.68
N ASP A 85 -3.70 15.03 8.44
CA ASP A 85 -4.18 16.23 9.12
C ASP A 85 -3.00 17.19 9.23
N PHE A 86 -3.05 18.25 8.45
CA PHE A 86 -2.02 19.29 8.45
C PHE A 86 -2.36 20.48 9.37
N GLY A 87 -3.36 20.31 10.24
CA GLY A 87 -3.84 21.35 11.14
C GLY A 87 -4.49 22.51 10.40
N ASP A 88 -4.36 23.71 10.95
CA ASP A 88 -5.04 24.90 10.44
C ASP A 88 -4.54 25.40 9.08
N CYS A 89 -3.52 24.77 8.50
CA CYS A 89 -2.96 25.25 7.23
C CYS A 89 -3.76 24.80 6.01
N CYS A 90 -4.44 23.66 6.09
CA CYS A 90 -4.97 22.98 4.92
C CYS A 90 -6.17 22.10 5.30
N ASP A 91 -7.14 21.97 4.38
CA ASP A 91 -8.38 21.21 4.61
C ASP A 91 -8.28 19.73 4.15
N GLU A 92 -7.11 19.30 3.71
CA GLU A 92 -6.89 17.93 3.22
C GLU A 92 -6.92 16.93 4.37
N ASN A 93 -7.68 15.84 4.17
CA ASN A 93 -7.87 14.80 5.18
C ASN A 93 -7.37 13.43 4.71
N VAL A 94 -7.04 13.28 3.44
CA VAL A 94 -6.61 12.02 2.81
C VAL A 94 -5.49 12.29 1.83
N GLU A 95 -4.45 11.48 1.88
CA GLU A 95 -3.40 11.37 0.88
C GLU A 95 -3.62 10.07 0.09
N ILE A 96 -3.54 10.16 -1.24
CA ILE A 96 -3.55 9.00 -2.14
C ILE A 96 -2.36 9.11 -3.07
N ASP A 97 -1.53 8.07 -3.06
CA ASP A 97 -0.37 7.94 -3.92
C ASP A 97 -0.62 6.89 -4.98
N ILE A 98 -0.39 7.23 -6.24
CA ILE A 98 -0.39 6.27 -7.34
C ILE A 98 1.03 6.22 -7.90
N TYR A 99 1.60 5.03 -7.99
CA TYR A 99 2.97 4.86 -8.44
C TYR A 99 3.10 3.71 -9.43
N THR A 100 4.05 3.86 -10.33
CA THR A 100 4.36 2.85 -11.36
C THR A 100 5.82 2.94 -11.76
N GLY A 101 6.37 1.85 -12.27
CA GLY A 101 7.74 1.84 -12.73
C GLY A 101 8.19 0.49 -13.23
N PHE A 102 9.49 0.42 -13.45
CA PHE A 102 10.21 -0.79 -13.79
C PHE A 102 11.39 -0.97 -12.86
N ARG A 103 11.64 -2.21 -12.45
CA ARG A 103 12.81 -2.62 -11.68
C ARG A 103 13.44 -3.86 -12.29
N GLY A 104 14.74 -3.97 -12.16
CA GLY A 104 15.47 -5.12 -12.71
C GLY A 104 16.94 -5.10 -12.30
N GLY A 105 17.70 -6.02 -12.93
CA GLY A 105 19.13 -6.20 -12.75
C GLY A 105 19.50 -7.35 -11.80
N ASP A 106 20.63 -7.98 -12.07
CA ASP A 106 21.17 -9.11 -11.31
C ASP A 106 22.30 -8.64 -10.35
N ALA A 107 23.45 -8.29 -10.90
CA ALA A 107 24.59 -7.83 -10.10
C ALA A 107 24.43 -6.40 -9.59
N VAL A 108 23.74 -5.55 -10.37
CA VAL A 108 23.33 -4.20 -9.96
C VAL A 108 21.83 -4.10 -10.16
N THR A 109 21.11 -3.84 -9.08
CA THR A 109 19.67 -3.63 -9.13
C THR A 109 19.35 -2.16 -9.40
N TRP A 110 18.37 -1.92 -10.24
CA TRP A 110 17.86 -0.59 -10.56
C TRP A 110 16.34 -0.54 -10.46
N ASP A 111 15.81 0.61 -10.13
CA ASP A 111 14.37 0.90 -10.07
C ASP A 111 14.16 2.32 -10.59
N VAL A 112 13.30 2.45 -11.61
CA VAL A 112 12.91 3.74 -12.20
C VAL A 112 11.39 3.81 -12.22
N GLY A 113 10.83 4.78 -11.51
CA GLY A 113 9.39 4.92 -11.39
C GLY A 113 8.95 6.37 -11.26
N LEU A 114 7.64 6.53 -11.34
CA LEU A 114 6.92 7.77 -11.13
C LEU A 114 5.94 7.57 -9.98
N ILE A 115 5.73 8.61 -9.20
CA ILE A 115 4.70 8.67 -8.16
C ILE A 115 3.92 9.97 -8.32
N TYR A 116 2.60 9.86 -8.21
CA TYR A 116 1.67 10.98 -8.16
C TYR A 116 1.01 11.02 -6.80
N TYR A 117 1.13 12.15 -6.12
CA TYR A 117 0.51 12.44 -4.83
C TYR A 117 -0.77 13.22 -5.05
N ALA A 118 -1.87 12.79 -4.47
CA ALA A 118 -3.15 13.48 -4.45
C ALA A 118 -3.58 13.71 -2.99
N TYR A 119 -4.03 14.91 -2.71
CA TYR A 119 -4.53 15.33 -1.40
C TYR A 119 -5.97 15.82 -1.52
#